data_9994072e9b695d20a175194d96be57b5
#
_entry.id   9994072e9b695d20a175194d96be57b5
#
_cell.length_a   1.000
_cell.length_b   1.000
_cell.length_c   1.000
_cell.angle_alpha   90.00
_cell.angle_beta   90.00
_cell.angle_gamma   90.00
#
_symmetry.space_group_name_H-M   'P 1'
#
loop_
_entity.id
_entity.type
_entity.pdbx_description
1 polymer ?
#
loop_
_entity_poly.entity_id
_entity_poly.type
_entity_poly.pdbx_seq_one_letter_code
_entity_poly.pdbx_strand_id
1 'polypeptide(L)'
;MKNIKKFLFCLVAMLGLASCTTYRYEYTAPPTESGKTCAVQCMNTKNVCYSGAQAQAQNNAMYCQQQNSFNYQACVNRAQNHDDVKKCYPNAQYCSANANYWNCDESYRQCFSACGGTVHMYKND
;
A
#
# COMPACT_ATOMS: atom_id res chain seq x y z
N MET A 1 -4.45 -42.95 14.78
CA MET A 1 -3.15 -42.49 14.34
C MET A 1 -2.99 -42.29 12.81
N LYS A 2 -3.69 -43.05 11.95
CA LYS A 2 -3.65 -42.91 10.47
C LYS A 2 -4.25 -41.59 9.95
N ASN A 3 -5.27 -41.03 10.59
CA ASN A 3 -5.97 -39.83 10.15
C ASN A 3 -5.23 -38.51 10.47
N ILE A 4 -4.42 -38.52 11.54
CA ILE A 4 -3.61 -37.35 11.93
C ILE A 4 -2.49 -37.07 10.90
N LYS A 5 -1.88 -38.14 10.36
CA LYS A 5 -0.82 -38.00 9.33
C LYS A 5 -1.38 -37.41 8.01
N LYS A 6 -2.62 -37.80 7.63
CA LYS A 6 -3.28 -37.23 6.44
C LYS A 6 -3.65 -35.76 6.64
N PHE A 7 -4.08 -35.37 7.85
CA PHE A 7 -4.43 -33.99 8.17
C PHE A 7 -3.18 -33.08 8.19
N LEU A 8 -2.07 -33.59 8.72
CA LEU A 8 -0.79 -32.89 8.75
C LEU A 8 -0.24 -32.66 7.33
N PHE A 9 -0.41 -33.64 6.43
CA PHE A 9 0.05 -33.56 5.04
C PHE A 9 -0.76 -32.54 4.23
N CYS A 10 -2.08 -32.45 4.45
CA CYS A 10 -2.93 -31.42 3.83
C CYS A 10 -2.60 -30.01 4.33
N LEU A 11 -2.26 -29.85 5.61
CA LEU A 11 -1.91 -28.55 6.20
C LEU A 11 -0.58 -28.00 5.63
N VAL A 12 0.42 -28.87 5.42
CA VAL A 12 1.71 -28.50 4.82
C VAL A 12 1.57 -28.18 3.32
N ALA A 13 0.66 -28.87 2.60
CA ALA A 13 0.40 -28.59 1.20
C ALA A 13 -0.32 -27.24 0.97
N MET A 14 -1.11 -26.76 1.93
CA MET A 14 -1.79 -25.46 1.85
C MET A 14 -0.85 -24.26 2.12
N LEU A 15 0.28 -24.47 2.81
CA LEU A 15 1.26 -23.41 3.13
C LEU A 15 2.21 -23.06 1.95
N GLY A 16 2.22 -23.88 0.90
CA GLY A 16 3.12 -23.72 -0.25
C GLY A 16 2.62 -22.79 -1.37
N LEU A 17 1.40 -22.24 -1.30
CA LEU A 17 0.76 -21.52 -2.42
C LEU A 17 0.79 -19.99 -2.32
N ALA A 18 1.41 -19.40 -1.29
CA ALA A 18 1.58 -17.96 -1.20
C ALA A 18 2.85 -17.51 -1.92
N SER A 19 3.00 -17.85 -3.20
CA SER A 19 4.03 -17.24 -4.06
C SER A 19 3.58 -15.81 -4.39
N CYS A 20 4.09 -14.82 -3.65
CA CYS A 20 3.96 -13.41 -4.02
C CYS A 20 4.74 -13.20 -5.33
N THR A 21 4.03 -13.17 -6.45
CA THR A 21 4.62 -12.82 -7.74
C THR A 21 4.96 -11.34 -7.74
N THR A 22 6.25 -11.00 -7.78
CA THR A 22 6.71 -9.63 -7.96
C THR A 22 7.05 -9.39 -9.43
N TYR A 23 6.74 -8.19 -9.92
CA TYR A 23 7.04 -7.78 -11.30
C TYR A 23 8.06 -6.65 -11.29
N ARG A 24 9.02 -6.72 -12.23
CA ARG A 24 9.96 -5.64 -12.53
C ARG A 24 9.62 -5.05 -13.89
N TYR A 25 9.73 -3.73 -14.01
CA TYR A 25 9.48 -3.00 -15.25
C TYR A 25 10.77 -2.36 -15.73
N GLU A 26 11.08 -2.55 -17.01
CA GLU A 26 12.18 -1.90 -17.71
C GLU A 26 11.63 -0.96 -18.78
N TYR A 27 12.22 0.22 -18.89
CA TYR A 27 11.75 1.31 -19.74
C TYR A 27 12.77 1.60 -20.82
N THR A 28 12.34 1.53 -22.09
CA THR A 28 13.14 1.97 -23.24
C THR A 28 12.61 3.32 -23.71
N ALA A 29 13.49 4.32 -23.74
CA ALA A 29 13.11 5.69 -24.07
C ALA A 29 12.50 5.80 -25.48
N PRO A 30 11.56 6.75 -25.70
CA PRO A 30 11.06 7.07 -27.04
C PRO A 30 12.20 7.44 -27.99
N PRO A 31 12.14 7.06 -29.28
CA PRO A 31 13.21 7.34 -30.25
C PRO A 31 13.23 8.81 -30.71
N THR A 32 12.13 9.54 -30.57
CA THR A 32 12.01 10.94 -31.01
C THR A 32 12.22 11.94 -29.88
N GLU A 33 12.72 13.14 -30.17
CA GLU A 33 12.89 14.19 -29.17
C GLU A 33 11.56 14.66 -28.57
N SER A 34 10.50 14.73 -29.39
CA SER A 34 9.15 15.03 -28.89
C SER A 34 8.63 13.94 -27.94
N GLY A 35 8.89 12.67 -28.24
CA GLY A 35 8.56 11.54 -27.37
C GLY A 35 9.33 11.59 -26.04
N LYS A 36 10.61 11.93 -26.07
CA LYS A 36 11.43 12.10 -24.84
C LYS A 36 10.89 13.24 -23.97
N THR A 37 10.55 14.40 -24.57
CA THR A 37 9.94 15.52 -23.84
C THR A 37 8.60 15.11 -23.23
N CYS A 38 7.76 14.38 -23.97
CA CYS A 38 6.51 13.81 -23.47
C CYS A 38 6.76 12.87 -22.28
N ALA A 39 7.76 11.98 -22.35
CA ALA A 39 8.10 11.06 -21.26
C ALA A 39 8.56 11.79 -19.99
N VAL A 40 9.25 12.92 -20.11
CA VAL A 40 9.62 13.79 -18.97
C VAL A 40 8.35 14.36 -18.31
N GLN A 41 7.38 14.80 -19.10
CA GLN A 41 6.09 15.27 -18.54
C GLN A 41 5.35 14.16 -17.80
N CYS A 42 5.35 12.93 -18.32
CA CYS A 42 4.78 11.77 -17.62
C CYS A 42 5.46 11.54 -16.26
N MET A 43 6.80 11.69 -16.20
CA MET A 43 7.56 11.56 -14.96
C MET A 43 7.17 12.65 -13.94
N ASN A 44 7.02 13.90 -14.40
CA ASN A 44 6.57 15.00 -13.53
C ASN A 44 5.17 14.75 -12.98
N THR A 45 4.24 14.27 -13.81
CA THR A 45 2.88 13.90 -13.40
C THR A 45 2.91 12.76 -12.37
N LYS A 46 3.78 11.75 -12.56
CA LYS A 46 3.98 10.68 -11.59
C LYS A 46 4.44 11.23 -10.23
N ASN A 47 5.41 12.13 -10.21
CA ASN A 47 5.93 12.74 -8.97
C ASN A 47 4.85 13.53 -8.23
N VAL A 48 4.01 14.29 -8.95
CA VAL A 48 2.85 14.99 -8.37
C VAL A 48 1.84 14.01 -7.79
N CYS A 49 1.56 12.91 -8.49
CA CYS A 49 0.69 11.83 -8.01
C CYS A 49 1.23 11.22 -6.70
N TYR A 50 2.52 10.94 -6.63
CA TYR A 50 3.18 10.40 -5.43
C TYR A 50 3.05 11.33 -4.24
N SER A 51 3.34 12.62 -4.44
CA SER A 51 3.22 13.63 -3.39
C SER A 51 1.77 13.74 -2.88
N GLY A 52 0.80 13.69 -3.79
CA GLY A 52 -0.62 13.69 -3.45
C GLY A 52 -1.04 12.45 -2.65
N ALA A 53 -0.61 11.26 -3.08
CA ALA A 53 -0.90 10.01 -2.38
C ALA A 53 -0.29 9.99 -0.97
N GLN A 54 0.93 10.50 -0.83
CA GLN A 54 1.59 10.60 0.47
C GLN A 54 0.89 11.59 1.41
N ALA A 55 0.53 12.77 0.91
CA ALA A 55 -0.22 13.76 1.68
C ALA A 55 -1.57 13.21 2.15
N GLN A 56 -2.28 12.49 1.28
CA GLN A 56 -3.55 11.85 1.63
C GLN A 56 -3.37 10.78 2.71
N ALA A 57 -2.34 9.94 2.60
CA ALA A 57 -2.05 8.91 3.61
C ALA A 57 -1.72 9.53 4.99
N GLN A 58 -0.95 10.62 5.01
CA GLN A 58 -0.66 11.37 6.24
C GLN A 58 -1.92 11.99 6.84
N ASN A 59 -2.77 12.61 6.02
CA ASN A 59 -4.04 13.19 6.49
C ASN A 59 -4.96 12.11 7.07
N ASN A 60 -5.06 10.95 6.43
CA ASN A 60 -5.84 9.82 6.94
C ASN A 60 -5.29 9.29 8.27
N ALA A 61 -3.96 9.21 8.41
CA ALA A 61 -3.33 8.80 9.67
C ALA A 61 -3.59 9.81 10.80
N MET A 62 -3.51 11.12 10.52
CA MET A 62 -3.83 12.17 11.50
C MET A 62 -5.30 12.11 11.93
N TYR A 63 -6.22 11.95 10.97
CA TYR A 63 -7.66 11.79 11.27
C TYR A 63 -7.92 10.56 12.15
N CYS A 64 -7.28 9.43 11.83
CA CYS A 64 -7.35 8.22 12.63
C CYS A 64 -6.84 8.44 14.07
N GLN A 65 -5.70 9.14 14.22
CA GLN A 65 -5.16 9.48 15.56
C GLN A 65 -6.09 10.38 16.35
N GLN A 66 -6.71 11.35 15.68
CA GLN A 66 -7.71 12.21 16.31
C GLN A 66 -8.92 11.42 16.79
N GLN A 67 -9.43 10.50 15.98
CA GLN A 67 -10.50 9.58 16.33
C GLN A 67 -10.13 8.73 17.57
N ASN A 68 -8.90 8.18 17.59
CA ASN A 68 -8.40 7.43 18.74
C ASN A 68 -8.38 8.28 20.02
N SER A 69 -7.95 9.53 19.91
CA SER A 69 -7.94 10.48 21.04
C SER A 69 -9.35 10.75 21.57
N PHE A 70 -10.31 11.02 20.68
CA PHE A 70 -11.72 11.22 21.08
C PHE A 70 -12.31 9.97 21.74
N ASN A 71 -12.07 8.80 21.17
CA ASN A 71 -12.57 7.54 21.71
C ASN A 71 -11.96 7.25 23.09
N TYR A 72 -10.66 7.50 23.26
CA TYR A 72 -9.99 7.37 24.55
C TYR A 72 -10.60 8.32 25.60
N GLN A 73 -10.74 9.61 25.28
CA GLN A 73 -11.33 10.60 26.20
C GLN A 73 -12.77 10.24 26.56
N ALA A 74 -13.57 9.82 25.58
CA ALA A 74 -14.95 9.38 25.81
C ALA A 74 -15.02 8.14 26.72
N CYS A 75 -14.06 7.21 26.59
CA CYS A 75 -13.95 6.05 27.45
C CYS A 75 -13.55 6.45 28.87
N VAL A 76 -12.51 7.28 29.03
CA VAL A 76 -12.03 7.76 30.34
C VAL A 76 -13.13 8.52 31.09
N ASN A 77 -13.91 9.37 30.40
CA ASN A 77 -15.00 10.13 31.02
C ASN A 77 -16.14 9.24 31.55
N ARG A 78 -16.25 7.99 31.04
CA ARG A 78 -17.24 7.01 31.53
C ARG A 78 -16.67 6.07 32.59
N ALA A 79 -15.36 6.04 32.78
CA ALA A 79 -14.70 5.18 33.75
C ALA A 79 -15.06 5.59 35.18
N GLN A 80 -15.38 4.60 36.00
CA GLN A 80 -15.76 4.82 37.42
C GLN A 80 -14.55 4.67 38.36
N ASN A 81 -13.48 4.01 37.88
CA ASN A 81 -12.30 3.74 38.67
C ASN A 81 -11.05 3.61 37.80
N HIS A 82 -9.86 3.51 38.42
CA HIS A 82 -8.59 3.42 37.72
C HIS A 82 -8.45 2.17 36.81
N ASP A 83 -9.05 1.04 37.19
CA ASP A 83 -8.99 -0.18 36.42
C ASP A 83 -9.84 -0.12 35.13
N ASP A 84 -10.93 0.66 35.16
CA ASP A 84 -11.73 0.94 33.96
C ASP A 84 -10.96 1.84 32.99
N VAL A 85 -10.18 2.83 33.48
CA VAL A 85 -9.32 3.67 32.64
C VAL A 85 -8.28 2.83 31.89
N LYS A 86 -7.68 1.82 32.56
CA LYS A 86 -6.72 0.91 31.90
C LYS A 86 -7.31 0.15 30.71
N LYS A 87 -8.61 -0.14 30.73
CA LYS A 87 -9.32 -0.83 29.65
C LYS A 87 -9.56 0.06 28.43
N CYS A 88 -9.40 1.37 28.53
CA CYS A 88 -9.60 2.31 27.44
C CYS A 88 -8.47 2.28 26.40
N TYR A 89 -7.25 1.91 26.78
CA TYR A 89 -6.05 1.94 25.93
C TYR A 89 -6.02 0.85 24.83
N PRO A 90 -6.46 -0.41 25.05
CA PRO A 90 -6.35 -1.48 24.06
C PRO A 90 -7.20 -1.31 22.81
N ASN A 91 -8.15 -0.36 22.79
CA ASN A 91 -9.09 -0.16 21.68
C ASN A 91 -8.61 0.88 20.65
N ALA A 92 -7.35 1.35 20.74
CA ALA A 92 -6.80 2.27 19.76
C ALA A 92 -6.60 1.59 18.41
N GLN A 93 -7.18 2.17 17.36
CA GLN A 93 -6.99 1.71 15.99
C GLN A 93 -5.56 1.99 15.52
N TYR A 94 -4.93 1.05 14.81
CA TYR A 94 -3.64 1.28 14.16
C TYR A 94 -3.78 2.29 13.01
N CYS A 95 -3.09 3.42 13.12
CA CYS A 95 -3.15 4.52 12.16
C CYS A 95 -1.91 4.48 11.27
N SER A 96 -2.05 3.92 10.06
CA SER A 96 -0.97 3.84 9.08
C SER A 96 -0.94 5.07 8.17
N ALA A 97 0.26 5.61 7.94
CA ALA A 97 0.53 6.65 6.96
C ALA A 97 1.10 6.09 5.63
N ASN A 98 0.92 4.80 5.37
CA ASN A 98 1.43 4.17 4.14
C ASN A 98 0.59 4.59 2.93
N ALA A 99 1.24 5.24 1.96
CA ALA A 99 0.61 5.61 0.70
C ALA A 99 0.60 4.44 -0.28
N ASN A 100 -0.48 4.33 -1.06
CA ASN A 100 -0.56 3.39 -2.18
C ASN A 100 -0.24 4.13 -3.49
N TYR A 101 0.88 3.77 -4.11
CA TYR A 101 1.37 4.37 -5.35
C TYR A 101 0.99 3.60 -6.62
N TRP A 102 0.26 2.50 -6.50
CA TRP A 102 -0.06 1.61 -7.63
C TRP A 102 -0.67 2.36 -8.82
N ASN A 103 -1.66 3.21 -8.57
CA ASN A 103 -2.32 3.98 -9.62
C ASN A 103 -1.38 4.99 -10.29
N CYS A 104 -0.45 5.57 -9.53
CA CYS A 104 0.55 6.50 -10.07
C CYS A 104 1.53 5.80 -11.00
N ASP A 105 1.99 4.60 -10.63
CA ASP A 105 2.88 3.79 -11.44
C ASP A 105 2.20 3.28 -12.71
N GLU A 106 0.96 2.85 -12.61
CA GLU A 106 0.18 2.39 -13.76
C GLU A 106 -0.06 3.52 -14.75
N SER A 107 -0.52 4.69 -14.27
CA SER A 107 -0.72 5.89 -15.10
C SER A 107 0.58 6.33 -15.77
N TYR A 108 1.71 6.23 -15.07
CA TYR A 108 3.02 6.53 -15.64
C TYR A 108 3.38 5.58 -16.79
N ARG A 109 3.18 4.26 -16.63
CA ARG A 109 3.45 3.27 -17.68
C ARG A 109 2.63 3.53 -18.93
N GLN A 110 1.35 3.83 -18.75
CA GLN A 110 0.44 4.15 -19.86
C GLN A 110 0.86 5.45 -20.58
N CYS A 111 1.16 6.50 -19.82
CA CYS A 111 1.63 7.77 -20.37
C CYS A 111 2.95 7.59 -21.12
N PHE A 112 3.92 6.88 -20.55
CA PHE A 112 5.22 6.64 -21.16
C PHE A 112 5.10 5.88 -22.50
N SER A 113 4.22 4.87 -22.54
CA SER A 113 3.94 4.13 -23.78
C SER A 113 3.25 5.01 -24.83
N ALA A 114 2.32 5.88 -24.43
CA ALA A 114 1.66 6.83 -25.32
C ALA A 114 2.64 7.85 -25.93
N CYS A 115 3.74 8.14 -25.24
CA CYS A 115 4.85 8.97 -25.77
C CYS A 115 5.77 8.23 -26.77
N GLY A 116 5.48 6.97 -27.08
CA GLY A 116 6.29 6.13 -27.97
C GLY A 116 7.44 5.40 -27.26
N GLY A 117 7.48 5.40 -25.94
CA GLY A 117 8.37 4.56 -25.15
C GLY A 117 7.87 3.12 -25.06
N THR A 118 8.75 2.19 -24.73
CA THR A 118 8.40 0.78 -24.52
C THR A 118 8.57 0.42 -23.04
N VAL A 119 7.59 -0.29 -22.48
CA VAL A 119 7.62 -0.80 -21.11
C VAL A 119 7.62 -2.32 -21.16
N HIS A 120 8.69 -2.94 -20.70
CA HIS A 120 8.83 -4.40 -20.60
C HIS A 120 8.56 -4.83 -19.17
N MET A 121 7.68 -5.81 -18.98
CA MET A 121 7.35 -6.38 -17.68
C MET A 121 8.01 -7.76 -17.56
N TYR A 122 8.80 -7.93 -16.52
CA TYR A 122 9.44 -9.20 -16.17
C TYR A 122 8.85 -9.72 -14.87
N LYS A 123 8.58 -11.02 -14.85
CA LYS A 123 8.21 -11.73 -13.63
C LYS A 123 9.51 -12.09 -12.90
N ASN A 124 9.61 -11.72 -11.62
CA ASN A 124 10.68 -12.22 -10.77
C ASN A 124 10.27 -13.61 -10.26
N ASP A 125 11.06 -14.61 -10.61
CA ASP A 125 10.93 -15.99 -10.12
C ASP A 125 11.47 -16.13 -8.70
#